data_9de507a6a260ac596de1909c67fa1a75
#
_entry.id   9de507a6a260ac596de1909c67fa1a75
#
_cell.length_a   1.000
_cell.length_b   1.000
_cell.length_c   1.000
_cell.angle_alpha   90.00
_cell.angle_beta   90.00
_cell.angle_gamma   90.00
#
_symmetry.space_group_name_H-M   'P 1'
#
loop_
_entity.id
_entity.type
_entity.pdbx_description
1 polymer ?
#
loop_
_entity_poly.entity_id
_entity_poly.type
_entity_poly.pdbx_seq_one_letter_code
_entity_poly.pdbx_strand_id
1 'polypeptide(L)'
;MERKLKFDLDIETNALLCPNPNEFYSRAYLTADVADTYRALPSIKSRARIANVAFGSILQASTCNFSAPTDTLDAIDIDVCAFSAMAQICQFDLEQSFVALQMTQGSNGDFTVASFMNYYWSIMAKQIEEDIELIRWQGDTTEENPLLALCDGHLIKLCADGANLAFTGGGSVDSTNVLTVFNQVVNGLPASVRFKKADLRIRVSSNVAAAYELAAASGNTLTYVSAPLQMTYLGIKVIVCEGMPDNTIVASLKDDLIYAFDAEGDAKALKAVNLTDTVAEPYIRTRANVKAGFFHTNPEQISVWSKCFD
;
A
#
# COMPACT_ATOMS: atom_id res chain seq x y z
N MET A 1 -31.20 -53.88 -12.18
CA MET A 1 -31.59 -52.71 -11.37
C MET A 1 -30.34 -52.22 -10.65
N GLU A 2 -29.50 -51.46 -11.35
CA GLU A 2 -28.27 -50.88 -10.75
C GLU A 2 -28.64 -49.58 -10.05
N ARG A 3 -28.55 -49.58 -8.71
CA ARG A 3 -28.56 -48.38 -7.91
C ARG A 3 -27.23 -47.66 -8.11
N LYS A 4 -27.17 -46.67 -9.00
CA LYS A 4 -26.11 -45.66 -8.96
C LYS A 4 -26.30 -44.87 -7.67
N LEU A 5 -25.42 -45.10 -6.69
CA LEU A 5 -25.22 -44.18 -5.60
C LEU A 5 -24.66 -42.89 -6.21
N LYS A 6 -25.49 -41.89 -6.42
CA LYS A 6 -25.06 -40.52 -6.57
C LYS A 6 -24.60 -40.08 -5.19
N PHE A 7 -23.31 -40.02 -4.98
CA PHE A 7 -22.74 -39.16 -3.97
C PHE A 7 -22.93 -37.71 -4.50
N ASP A 8 -24.04 -37.11 -4.14
CA ASP A 8 -24.18 -35.68 -4.15
C ASP A 8 -23.40 -35.20 -2.93
N LEU A 9 -22.11 -34.91 -3.16
CA LEU A 9 -21.32 -34.14 -2.24
C LEU A 9 -21.76 -32.69 -2.41
N ASP A 10 -22.90 -32.36 -1.85
CA ASP A 10 -23.30 -30.98 -1.60
C ASP A 10 -22.42 -30.48 -0.46
N ILE A 11 -21.16 -30.21 -0.81
CA ILE A 11 -20.31 -29.40 0.03
C ILE A 11 -20.97 -28.02 0.00
N GLU A 12 -21.61 -27.62 1.09
CA GLU A 12 -21.99 -26.24 1.35
C GLU A 12 -20.71 -25.39 1.46
N THR A 13 -19.93 -25.35 0.39
CA THR A 13 -18.71 -24.54 0.25
C THR A 13 -19.03 -23.04 0.31
N ASN A 14 -20.30 -22.67 0.18
CA ASN A 14 -20.75 -21.28 0.17
C ASN A 14 -20.72 -20.62 1.55
N ALA A 15 -20.83 -21.39 2.64
CA ALA A 15 -20.87 -20.82 4.00
C ALA A 15 -19.50 -20.33 4.50
N LEU A 16 -18.41 -20.90 3.99
CA LEU A 16 -17.03 -20.50 4.32
C LEU A 16 -16.48 -19.45 3.35
N LEU A 17 -17.17 -19.14 2.28
CA LEU A 17 -16.77 -18.09 1.36
C LEU A 17 -16.89 -16.71 2.03
N CYS A 18 -16.00 -15.80 1.65
CA CYS A 18 -16.12 -14.41 2.06
C CYS A 18 -17.47 -13.84 1.57
N PRO A 19 -18.38 -13.44 2.46
CA PRO A 19 -19.72 -13.00 2.05
C PRO A 19 -19.67 -11.70 1.23
N ASN A 20 -18.62 -10.87 1.41
CA ASN A 20 -18.42 -9.63 0.69
C ASN A 20 -16.99 -9.54 0.12
N PRO A 21 -16.67 -10.24 -0.98
CA PRO A 21 -15.32 -10.20 -1.56
C PRO A 21 -14.85 -8.79 -1.92
N ASN A 22 -15.75 -7.95 -2.43
CA ASN A 22 -15.42 -6.56 -2.80
C ASN A 22 -15.03 -5.72 -1.58
N GLU A 23 -15.69 -5.90 -0.43
CA GLU A 23 -15.34 -5.24 0.81
C GLU A 23 -13.99 -5.73 1.35
N PHE A 24 -13.73 -7.03 1.26
CA PHE A 24 -12.43 -7.60 1.62
C PHE A 24 -11.29 -6.97 0.82
N TYR A 25 -11.39 -6.94 -0.50
CA TYR A 25 -10.37 -6.35 -1.36
C TYR A 25 -10.29 -4.83 -1.19
N SER A 26 -11.40 -4.15 -1.00
CA SER A 26 -11.40 -2.73 -0.69
C SER A 26 -10.62 -2.42 0.59
N ARG A 27 -10.79 -3.21 1.63
CA ARG A 27 -10.03 -3.06 2.88
C ARG A 27 -8.56 -3.43 2.73
N ALA A 28 -8.25 -4.48 1.98
CA ALA A 28 -6.88 -4.94 1.79
C ALA A 28 -6.03 -3.99 0.91
N TYR A 29 -6.65 -3.22 0.02
CA TYR A 29 -5.92 -2.37 -0.93
C TYR A 29 -6.10 -0.87 -0.73
N LEU A 30 -7.25 -0.44 -0.24
CA LEU A 30 -7.68 0.95 -0.25
C LEU A 30 -7.99 1.45 1.15
N THR A 31 -6.95 1.74 1.90
CA THR A 31 -7.09 2.60 3.07
C THR A 31 -7.47 4.01 2.62
N ALA A 32 -8.16 4.77 3.45
CA ALA A 32 -8.53 6.16 3.15
C ALA A 32 -7.32 7.03 2.76
N ASP A 33 -6.15 6.71 3.30
CA ASP A 33 -4.91 7.43 3.05
C ASP A 33 -4.28 7.10 1.70
N VAL A 34 -4.48 5.89 1.16
CA VAL A 34 -3.93 5.49 -0.14
C VAL A 34 -4.46 6.39 -1.26
N ALA A 35 -5.76 6.69 -1.26
CA ALA A 35 -6.38 7.51 -2.30
C ALA A 35 -5.86 8.96 -2.31
N ASP A 36 -5.39 9.48 -1.17
CA ASP A 36 -4.84 10.84 -1.06
C ASP A 36 -3.30 10.89 -1.20
N THR A 37 -2.66 9.74 -1.03
CA THR A 37 -1.19 9.61 -0.98
C THR A 37 -0.58 9.19 -2.31
N TYR A 38 -1.28 8.34 -3.05
CA TYR A 38 -0.76 7.71 -4.27
C TYR A 38 -1.73 7.87 -5.44
N ARG A 39 -1.19 7.77 -6.65
CA ARG A 39 -2.01 7.53 -7.84
C ARG A 39 -2.37 6.05 -7.90
N ALA A 40 -3.60 5.72 -7.51
CA ALA A 40 -4.10 4.35 -7.55
C ALA A 40 -4.45 3.95 -8.99
N LEU A 41 -3.94 2.79 -9.44
CA LEU A 41 -4.26 2.18 -10.72
C LEU A 41 -4.90 0.81 -10.49
N PRO A 42 -6.23 0.74 -10.45
CA PRO A 42 -6.95 -0.52 -10.26
C PRO A 42 -6.94 -1.40 -11.52
N SER A 43 -7.24 -2.67 -11.35
CA SER A 43 -7.50 -3.63 -12.46
C SER A 43 -6.29 -3.96 -13.34
N ILE A 44 -5.07 -3.88 -12.81
CA ILE A 44 -3.87 -4.32 -13.52
C ILE A 44 -3.57 -5.78 -13.15
N LYS A 45 -3.75 -6.69 -14.13
CA LYS A 45 -3.61 -8.14 -13.88
C LYS A 45 -2.18 -8.66 -13.96
N SER A 46 -1.32 -8.02 -14.76
CA SER A 46 0.05 -8.50 -15.00
C SER A 46 0.98 -7.33 -15.28
N ARG A 47 0.85 -6.72 -16.44
CA ARG A 47 1.69 -5.62 -16.92
C ARG A 47 0.83 -4.53 -17.52
N ALA A 48 1.14 -3.28 -17.20
CA ALA A 48 0.59 -2.11 -17.87
C ALA A 48 1.73 -1.20 -18.34
N ARG A 49 1.55 -0.56 -19.48
CA ARG A 49 2.48 0.44 -19.99
C ARG A 49 1.82 1.81 -19.95
N ILE A 50 2.42 2.74 -19.23
CA ILE A 50 1.99 4.13 -19.19
C ILE A 50 2.95 4.95 -20.03
N ALA A 51 2.42 5.64 -21.04
CA ALA A 51 3.20 6.58 -21.83
C ALA A 51 3.39 7.87 -21.02
N ASN A 52 4.62 8.25 -20.79
CA ASN A 52 4.99 9.56 -20.25
C ASN A 52 5.45 10.43 -21.42
N VAL A 53 4.64 11.44 -21.78
CA VAL A 53 4.95 12.35 -22.88
C VAL A 53 5.49 13.63 -22.29
N ALA A 54 6.78 13.88 -22.46
CA ALA A 54 7.40 15.14 -22.11
C ALA A 54 7.61 15.99 -23.35
N PHE A 55 6.96 17.14 -23.38
CA PHE A 55 7.20 18.12 -24.44
C PHE A 55 8.36 19.04 -24.01
N GLY A 56 9.30 19.26 -24.91
CA GLY A 56 10.26 20.36 -24.79
C GLY A 56 9.59 21.74 -24.87
N SER A 57 10.34 22.81 -25.04
CA SER A 57 9.78 24.15 -25.21
C SER A 57 8.95 24.22 -26.50
N ILE A 58 7.62 24.32 -26.36
CA ILE A 58 6.69 24.35 -27.49
C ILE A 58 6.57 25.75 -28.09
N LEU A 59 6.78 26.80 -27.25
CA LEU A 59 6.63 28.18 -27.69
C LEU A 59 7.84 28.59 -28.54
N GLN A 60 7.58 29.06 -29.73
CA GLN A 60 8.57 29.54 -30.68
C GLN A 60 8.16 30.95 -31.21
N ALA A 61 9.15 31.65 -31.72
CA ALA A 61 8.86 32.91 -32.42
C ALA A 61 7.91 32.66 -33.60
N SER A 62 6.97 33.58 -33.86
CA SER A 62 6.05 33.45 -34.97
C SER A 62 6.80 33.56 -36.29
N THR A 63 7.05 32.43 -36.92
CA THR A 63 7.70 32.28 -38.22
C THR A 63 6.84 31.44 -39.15
N CYS A 64 7.00 31.62 -40.46
CA CYS A 64 6.30 30.80 -41.43
C CYS A 64 6.86 29.39 -41.57
N ASN A 65 7.96 29.07 -40.87
CA ASN A 65 8.57 27.78 -40.90
C ASN A 65 8.13 26.96 -39.69
N PHE A 66 7.69 25.72 -39.93
CA PHE A 66 7.40 24.76 -38.91
C PHE A 66 8.71 24.18 -38.38
N SER A 67 8.95 24.33 -37.07
CA SER A 67 10.04 23.64 -36.37
C SER A 67 9.41 22.74 -35.31
N ALA A 68 9.54 21.45 -35.47
CA ALA A 68 9.03 20.50 -34.47
C ALA A 68 9.84 20.61 -33.18
N PRO A 69 9.22 20.76 -32.01
CA PRO A 69 9.90 20.61 -30.73
C PRO A 69 10.44 19.17 -30.60
N THR A 70 11.47 19.00 -29.81
CA THR A 70 11.98 17.66 -29.47
C THR A 70 11.04 17.06 -28.44
N ASP A 71 10.18 16.16 -28.89
CA ASP A 71 9.28 15.42 -27.99
C ASP A 71 9.99 14.14 -27.56
N THR A 72 10.01 13.89 -26.25
CA THR A 72 10.43 12.61 -25.73
C THR A 72 9.20 11.82 -25.29
N LEU A 73 9.00 10.68 -25.95
CA LEU A 73 7.99 9.71 -25.56
C LEU A 73 8.72 8.62 -24.77
N ASP A 74 8.56 8.66 -23.47
CA ASP A 74 9.02 7.63 -22.56
C ASP A 74 7.85 6.75 -22.10
N ALA A 75 8.12 5.49 -21.86
CA ALA A 75 7.10 4.54 -21.43
C ALA A 75 7.55 3.82 -20.17
N ILE A 76 6.75 3.96 -19.12
CA ILE A 76 6.98 3.28 -17.85
C ILE A 76 6.21 1.96 -17.89
N ASP A 77 6.95 0.86 -17.80
CA ASP A 77 6.35 -0.47 -17.66
C ASP A 77 6.07 -0.73 -16.18
N ILE A 78 4.81 -1.02 -15.87
CA ILE A 78 4.34 -1.32 -14.52
C ILE A 78 4.10 -2.83 -14.45
N ASP A 79 4.95 -3.54 -13.74
CA ASP A 79 4.80 -4.97 -13.48
C ASP A 79 4.22 -5.18 -12.07
N VAL A 80 3.17 -5.99 -11.96
CA VAL A 80 2.50 -6.30 -10.70
C VAL A 80 3.00 -7.63 -10.17
N CYS A 81 3.42 -7.66 -8.92
CA CYS A 81 3.80 -8.87 -8.20
C CYS A 81 2.53 -9.59 -7.69
N ALA A 82 2.52 -10.91 -7.76
CA ALA A 82 1.41 -11.73 -7.27
C ALA A 82 1.76 -12.33 -5.91
N PHE A 83 0.91 -12.12 -4.93
CA PHE A 83 1.03 -12.62 -3.57
C PHE A 83 -0.06 -13.64 -3.27
N SER A 84 0.21 -14.53 -2.34
CA SER A 84 -0.76 -15.50 -1.83
C SER A 84 -0.77 -15.45 -0.31
N ALA A 85 -1.77 -14.80 0.25
CA ALA A 85 -2.00 -14.81 1.69
C ALA A 85 -2.67 -16.14 2.06
N MET A 86 -2.03 -16.92 2.92
CA MET A 86 -2.50 -18.22 3.39
C MET A 86 -2.51 -18.23 4.91
N ALA A 87 -3.61 -18.69 5.49
CA ALA A 87 -3.72 -18.89 6.93
C ALA A 87 -4.37 -20.23 7.25
N GLN A 88 -4.02 -20.78 8.39
CA GLN A 88 -4.58 -22.01 8.94
C GLN A 88 -4.90 -21.78 10.41
N ILE A 89 -6.11 -22.12 10.81
CA ILE A 89 -6.58 -22.00 12.19
C ILE A 89 -7.07 -23.35 12.68
N CYS A 90 -6.70 -23.70 13.91
CA CYS A 90 -7.21 -24.88 14.61
C CYS A 90 -8.62 -24.59 15.15
N GLN A 91 -9.57 -25.48 14.91
CA GLN A 91 -10.94 -25.34 15.41
C GLN A 91 -11.02 -25.31 16.93
N PHE A 92 -10.17 -26.09 17.62
CA PHE A 92 -10.14 -26.13 19.09
C PHE A 92 -9.66 -24.79 19.70
N ASP A 93 -8.75 -24.10 19.04
CA ASP A 93 -8.30 -22.77 19.51
C ASP A 93 -9.40 -21.73 19.37
N LEU A 94 -10.26 -21.88 18.36
CA LEU A 94 -11.43 -21.03 18.16
C LEU A 94 -12.50 -21.26 19.23
N GLU A 95 -12.72 -22.52 19.65
CA GLU A 95 -13.69 -22.84 20.72
C GLU A 95 -13.30 -22.24 22.05
N GLN A 96 -12.02 -22.01 22.29
CA GLN A 96 -11.49 -21.40 23.52
C GLN A 96 -11.39 -19.86 23.44
N SER A 97 -11.61 -19.28 22.26
CA SER A 97 -11.48 -17.86 22.05
C SER A 97 -12.75 -17.06 22.44
N PHE A 98 -12.62 -15.74 22.47
CA PHE A 98 -13.74 -14.80 22.71
C PHE A 98 -14.95 -15.03 21.78
N VAL A 99 -14.73 -15.59 20.60
CA VAL A 99 -15.78 -15.93 19.62
C VAL A 99 -16.70 -17.04 20.16
N ALA A 100 -16.15 -17.96 20.96
CA ALA A 100 -16.93 -19.03 21.59
C ALA A 100 -18.03 -18.49 22.52
N LEU A 101 -17.84 -17.33 23.12
CA LEU A 101 -18.84 -16.67 23.98
C LEU A 101 -20.08 -16.16 23.20
N GLN A 102 -19.96 -16.01 21.89
CA GLN A 102 -21.07 -15.62 21.00
C GLN A 102 -21.79 -16.82 20.37
N MET A 103 -21.27 -18.02 20.55
CA MET A 103 -21.89 -19.24 20.03
C MET A 103 -23.08 -19.64 20.90
N THR A 104 -24.20 -19.89 20.26
CA THR A 104 -25.42 -20.34 20.93
C THR A 104 -25.25 -21.77 21.45
N GLN A 105 -25.81 -22.05 22.60
CA GLN A 105 -25.77 -23.38 23.21
C GLN A 105 -26.36 -24.43 22.23
N GLY A 106 -25.56 -25.43 21.85
CA GLY A 106 -25.94 -26.46 20.88
C GLY A 106 -25.31 -26.34 19.49
N SER A 107 -24.56 -25.28 19.20
CA SER A 107 -23.86 -25.06 17.92
C SER A 107 -22.45 -25.68 17.90
N ASN A 108 -22.27 -26.82 18.50
CA ASN A 108 -20.97 -27.50 18.63
C ASN A 108 -20.34 -27.73 17.24
N GLY A 109 -19.27 -27.00 16.94
CA GLY A 109 -18.53 -27.13 15.68
C GLY A 109 -19.14 -26.42 14.45
N ASP A 110 -20.21 -25.64 14.62
CA ASP A 110 -20.80 -24.86 13.52
C ASP A 110 -20.07 -23.50 13.37
N PHE A 111 -18.94 -23.53 12.68
CA PHE A 111 -18.16 -22.33 12.30
C PHE A 111 -18.72 -21.62 11.06
N THR A 112 -19.87 -22.06 10.56
CA THR A 112 -20.54 -21.48 9.38
C THR A 112 -21.31 -20.20 9.69
N VAL A 113 -21.28 -19.73 10.93
CA VAL A 113 -21.95 -18.48 11.30
C VAL A 113 -21.32 -17.33 10.52
N ALA A 114 -22.09 -16.72 9.65
CA ALA A 114 -21.66 -15.64 8.76
C ALA A 114 -20.93 -14.50 9.51
N SER A 115 -21.26 -14.25 10.77
CA SER A 115 -20.61 -13.27 11.63
C SER A 115 -19.16 -13.65 11.98
N PHE A 116 -18.87 -14.94 12.20
CA PHE A 116 -17.52 -15.42 12.47
C PHE A 116 -16.63 -15.29 11.23
N MET A 117 -17.09 -15.76 10.08
CA MET A 117 -16.33 -15.68 8.85
C MET A 117 -16.08 -14.22 8.44
N ASN A 118 -17.04 -13.32 8.64
CA ASN A 118 -16.85 -11.88 8.42
C ASN A 118 -15.76 -11.30 9.31
N TYR A 119 -15.77 -11.64 10.59
CA TYR A 119 -14.74 -11.20 11.54
C TYR A 119 -13.37 -11.73 11.13
N TYR A 120 -13.27 -13.02 10.82
CA TYR A 120 -12.02 -13.65 10.38
C TYR A 120 -11.44 -13.01 9.11
N TRP A 121 -12.28 -12.82 8.09
CA TRP A 121 -11.87 -12.18 6.86
C TRP A 121 -11.46 -10.71 7.09
N SER A 122 -12.08 -10.03 8.03
CA SER A 122 -11.70 -8.65 8.36
C SER A 122 -10.31 -8.55 8.99
N ILE A 123 -9.95 -9.51 9.86
CA ILE A 123 -8.60 -9.60 10.44
C ILE A 123 -7.57 -9.92 9.36
N MET A 124 -7.89 -10.89 8.48
CA MET A 124 -6.99 -11.26 7.40
C MET A 124 -6.77 -10.11 6.42
N ALA A 125 -7.81 -9.34 6.10
CA ALA A 125 -7.68 -8.16 5.24
C ALA A 125 -6.77 -7.10 5.87
N LYS A 126 -6.91 -6.87 7.18
CA LYS A 126 -6.06 -5.93 7.91
C LYS A 126 -4.59 -6.36 7.91
N GLN A 127 -4.31 -7.65 8.13
CA GLN A 127 -2.95 -8.16 8.08
C GLN A 127 -2.34 -8.04 6.68
N ILE A 128 -3.12 -8.32 5.63
CA ILE A 128 -2.68 -8.12 4.24
C ILE A 128 -2.37 -6.65 3.96
N GLU A 129 -3.18 -5.73 4.48
CA GLU A 129 -2.94 -4.28 4.37
C GLU A 129 -1.61 -3.88 5.02
N GLU A 130 -1.35 -4.33 6.24
CA GLU A 130 -0.09 -4.09 6.96
C GLU A 130 1.12 -4.66 6.20
N ASP A 131 1.02 -5.88 5.69
CA ASP A 131 2.06 -6.52 4.90
C ASP A 131 2.33 -5.79 3.57
N ILE A 132 1.27 -5.37 2.87
CA ILE A 132 1.38 -4.58 1.63
C ILE A 132 2.02 -3.22 1.91
N GLU A 133 1.68 -2.56 3.02
CA GLU A 133 2.26 -1.26 3.38
C GLU A 133 3.77 -1.38 3.65
N LEU A 134 4.19 -2.47 4.30
CA LEU A 134 5.60 -2.79 4.51
C LEU A 134 6.33 -3.02 3.17
N ILE A 135 5.79 -3.89 2.31
CA ILE A 135 6.38 -4.19 1.00
C ILE A 135 6.41 -2.93 0.12
N ARG A 136 5.39 -2.08 0.20
CA ARG A 136 5.29 -0.83 -0.57
C ARG A 136 6.49 0.07 -0.38
N TRP A 137 6.98 0.17 0.85
CA TRP A 137 8.10 1.03 1.16
C TRP A 137 9.44 0.32 1.21
N GLN A 138 9.50 -0.85 1.86
CA GLN A 138 10.73 -1.56 2.18
C GLN A 138 10.98 -2.81 1.32
N GLY A 139 10.07 -3.14 0.40
CA GLY A 139 10.23 -4.31 -0.45
C GLY A 139 11.51 -4.24 -1.27
N ASP A 140 12.26 -5.34 -1.25
CA ASP A 140 13.49 -5.54 -1.99
C ASP A 140 13.64 -7.03 -2.31
N THR A 141 13.62 -7.38 -3.58
CA THR A 141 13.70 -8.77 -4.04
C THR A 141 15.05 -9.45 -3.74
N THR A 142 16.05 -8.69 -3.28
CA THR A 142 17.36 -9.20 -2.87
C THR A 142 17.48 -9.43 -1.36
N GLU A 143 16.45 -9.04 -0.56
CA GLU A 143 16.44 -9.16 0.89
C GLU A 143 16.29 -10.61 1.37
N GLU A 144 16.87 -10.92 2.55
CA GLU A 144 16.72 -12.23 3.18
C GLU A 144 15.32 -12.44 3.81
N ASN A 145 14.62 -11.35 4.15
CA ASN A 145 13.28 -11.42 4.71
C ASN A 145 12.27 -11.86 3.64
N PRO A 146 11.65 -13.05 3.81
CA PRO A 146 10.77 -13.60 2.78
C PRO A 146 9.54 -12.75 2.46
N LEU A 147 9.11 -11.86 3.37
CA LEU A 147 8.03 -10.92 3.12
C LEU A 147 8.50 -9.77 2.22
N LEU A 148 9.65 -9.17 2.53
CA LEU A 148 10.18 -8.04 1.78
C LEU A 148 10.70 -8.46 0.40
N ALA A 149 11.18 -9.69 0.27
CA ALA A 149 11.65 -10.27 -0.98
C ALA A 149 10.55 -10.53 -2.04
N LEU A 150 9.28 -10.29 -1.70
CA LEU A 150 8.17 -10.57 -2.61
C LEU A 150 8.07 -9.59 -3.79
N CYS A 151 8.41 -8.32 -3.60
CA CYS A 151 8.30 -7.28 -4.62
C CYS A 151 9.13 -6.05 -4.26
N ASP A 152 9.73 -5.40 -5.26
CA ASP A 152 10.45 -4.15 -5.05
C ASP A 152 9.49 -3.00 -4.72
N GLY A 153 9.73 -2.36 -3.58
CA GLY A 153 8.98 -1.22 -3.08
C GLY A 153 9.41 0.12 -3.68
N HIS A 154 8.80 1.21 -3.19
CA HIS A 154 9.15 2.55 -3.67
C HIS A 154 10.58 2.94 -3.34
N LEU A 155 11.10 2.63 -2.13
CA LEU A 155 12.42 3.12 -1.72
C LEU A 155 13.55 2.50 -2.53
N ILE A 156 13.53 1.20 -2.80
CA ILE A 156 14.56 0.55 -3.60
C ILE A 156 14.59 1.12 -5.04
N LYS A 157 13.41 1.36 -5.63
CA LYS A 157 13.31 1.97 -6.96
C LYS A 157 13.75 3.43 -6.96
N LEU A 158 13.40 4.20 -5.94
CA LEU A 158 13.86 5.57 -5.77
C LEU A 158 15.39 5.63 -5.57
N CYS A 159 15.95 4.71 -4.79
CA CYS A 159 17.41 4.64 -4.61
C CYS A 159 18.14 4.24 -5.91
N ALA A 160 17.56 3.35 -6.71
CA ALA A 160 18.11 3.01 -8.02
C ALA A 160 18.13 4.21 -8.98
N ASP A 161 17.14 5.10 -8.90
CA ASP A 161 17.06 6.34 -9.69
C ASP A 161 17.73 7.55 -9.03
N GLY A 162 18.61 7.32 -8.06
CA GLY A 162 19.24 8.36 -7.23
C GLY A 162 19.95 9.48 -8.00
N ALA A 163 20.37 9.25 -9.24
CA ALA A 163 20.95 10.28 -10.10
C ALA A 163 19.94 11.32 -10.59
N ASN A 164 18.65 10.97 -10.61
CA ASN A 164 17.55 11.79 -11.10
C ASN A 164 16.69 12.39 -9.97
N LEU A 165 16.99 12.04 -8.72
CA LEU A 165 16.29 12.49 -7.53
C LEU A 165 17.03 13.59 -6.81
N ALA A 166 16.30 14.48 -6.13
CA ALA A 166 16.87 15.36 -5.14
C ALA A 166 17.13 14.57 -3.84
N PHE A 167 18.28 13.93 -3.76
CA PHE A 167 18.72 13.22 -2.56
C PHE A 167 19.33 14.23 -1.59
N THR A 168 18.70 14.44 -0.44
CA THR A 168 19.08 15.49 0.52
C THR A 168 19.78 14.98 1.77
N GLY A 169 19.92 13.68 1.90
CA GLY A 169 20.65 13.02 2.99
C GLY A 169 19.88 11.84 3.58
N GLY A 170 20.38 11.23 4.65
CA GLY A 170 19.83 10.04 5.31
C GLY A 170 20.24 9.91 6.77
N GLY A 171 20.52 11.04 7.46
CA GLY A 171 20.85 11.05 8.88
C GLY A 171 19.64 10.84 9.78
N SER A 172 19.88 10.66 11.09
CA SER A 172 18.78 10.56 12.07
C SER A 172 18.01 11.88 12.16
N VAL A 173 16.68 11.75 12.29
CA VAL A 173 15.77 12.88 12.44
C VAL A 173 15.23 12.89 13.86
N ASP A 174 15.36 14.02 14.53
CA ASP A 174 14.90 14.27 15.89
C ASP A 174 14.15 15.61 15.98
N SER A 175 13.58 15.90 17.15
CA SER A 175 12.81 17.13 17.37
C SER A 175 13.62 18.43 17.19
N THR A 176 14.95 18.38 17.22
CA THR A 176 15.81 19.57 17.08
C THR A 176 16.12 19.87 15.62
N ASN A 177 16.20 18.86 14.75
CA ASN A 177 16.60 18.99 13.36
C ASN A 177 15.49 18.81 12.34
N VAL A 178 14.33 18.23 12.72
CA VAL A 178 13.23 17.86 11.81
C VAL A 178 12.76 19.02 10.92
N LEU A 179 12.67 20.24 11.42
CA LEU A 179 12.26 21.41 10.63
C LEU A 179 13.31 21.78 9.58
N THR A 180 14.59 21.62 9.92
CA THR A 180 15.71 21.84 8.99
C THR A 180 15.70 20.79 7.89
N VAL A 181 15.46 19.53 8.25
CA VAL A 181 15.36 18.41 7.29
C VAL A 181 14.15 18.61 6.36
N PHE A 182 12.98 18.98 6.88
CA PHE A 182 11.82 19.29 6.04
C PHE A 182 12.11 20.43 5.06
N ASN A 183 12.81 21.48 5.52
CA ASN A 183 13.20 22.58 4.65
C ASN A 183 14.15 22.11 3.54
N GLN A 184 15.13 21.25 3.87
CA GLN A 184 16.04 20.68 2.87
C GLN A 184 15.27 19.84 1.83
N VAL A 185 14.37 18.95 2.27
CA VAL A 185 13.57 18.12 1.39
C VAL A 185 12.69 18.97 0.46
N VAL A 186 12.01 19.99 0.99
CA VAL A 186 11.17 20.88 0.17
C VAL A 186 12.02 21.72 -0.79
N ASN A 187 13.20 22.19 -0.37
CA ASN A 187 14.10 22.94 -1.24
C ASN A 187 14.78 22.08 -2.31
N GLY A 188 14.90 20.78 -2.10
CA GLY A 188 15.34 19.83 -3.12
C GLY A 188 14.39 19.72 -4.31
N LEU A 189 13.12 20.04 -4.12
CA LEU A 189 12.15 20.01 -5.22
C LEU A 189 12.36 21.16 -6.21
N PRO A 190 12.10 20.96 -7.52
CA PRO A 190 12.07 22.01 -8.52
C PRO A 190 11.08 23.11 -8.16
N ALA A 191 11.37 24.35 -8.56
CA ALA A 191 10.50 25.49 -8.28
C ALA A 191 9.09 25.30 -8.83
N SER A 192 8.96 24.70 -10.00
CA SER A 192 7.66 24.38 -10.64
C SER A 192 6.77 23.46 -9.81
N VAL A 193 7.37 22.56 -9.02
CA VAL A 193 6.69 21.61 -8.13
C VAL A 193 6.36 22.26 -6.79
N ARG A 194 7.31 23.03 -6.21
CA ARG A 194 7.13 23.69 -4.91
C ARG A 194 5.91 24.62 -4.84
N PHE A 195 5.51 25.22 -5.95
CA PHE A 195 4.32 26.09 -6.00
C PHE A 195 3.00 25.30 -6.01
N LYS A 196 3.01 24.02 -6.38
CA LYS A 196 1.82 23.17 -6.42
C LYS A 196 1.50 22.57 -5.05
N LYS A 197 1.44 23.39 -4.01
CA LYS A 197 1.29 22.92 -2.61
C LYS A 197 0.05 22.07 -2.36
N ALA A 198 -1.03 22.29 -3.12
CA ALA A 198 -2.26 21.53 -3.00
C ALA A 198 -2.08 20.04 -3.37
N ASP A 199 -1.23 19.78 -4.37
CA ASP A 199 -0.98 18.43 -4.90
C ASP A 199 0.30 17.82 -4.32
N LEU A 200 1.13 18.64 -3.66
CA LEU A 200 2.36 18.18 -3.02
C LEU A 200 2.05 17.45 -1.71
N ARG A 201 2.72 16.34 -1.49
CA ARG A 201 2.64 15.51 -0.29
C ARG A 201 4.02 15.25 0.27
N ILE A 202 4.16 15.39 1.59
CA ILE A 202 5.35 14.97 2.33
C ILE A 202 4.96 13.71 3.08
N ARG A 203 5.56 12.59 2.71
CA ARG A 203 5.35 11.29 3.35
C ARG A 203 6.48 11.07 4.31
N VAL A 204 6.16 10.68 5.53
CA VAL A 204 7.12 10.55 6.62
C VAL A 204 6.94 9.24 7.36
N SER A 205 8.04 8.72 7.90
CA SER A 205 7.98 7.60 8.84
C SER A 205 7.41 8.03 10.19
N SER A 206 6.95 7.07 10.97
CA SER A 206 6.31 7.31 12.27
C SER A 206 7.20 8.06 13.26
N ASN A 207 8.50 7.75 13.30
CA ASN A 207 9.46 8.43 14.17
C ASN A 207 9.70 9.91 13.76
N VAL A 208 9.71 10.20 12.46
CA VAL A 208 9.80 11.59 11.95
C VAL A 208 8.55 12.38 12.28
N ALA A 209 7.39 11.76 12.17
CA ALA A 209 6.12 12.38 12.56
C ALA A 209 6.11 12.74 14.05
N ALA A 210 6.51 11.81 14.93
CA ALA A 210 6.62 12.07 16.36
C ALA A 210 7.63 13.18 16.68
N ALA A 211 8.78 13.20 15.99
CA ALA A 211 9.78 14.26 16.12
C ALA A 211 9.21 15.62 15.70
N TYR A 212 8.43 15.67 14.63
CA TYR A 212 7.79 16.89 14.15
C TYR A 212 6.73 17.39 15.13
N GLU A 213 5.89 16.51 15.67
CA GLU A 213 4.90 16.85 16.71
C GLU A 213 5.58 17.45 17.95
N LEU A 214 6.66 16.83 18.41
CA LEU A 214 7.42 17.31 19.57
C LEU A 214 8.08 18.67 19.29
N ALA A 215 8.63 18.88 18.09
CA ALA A 215 9.19 20.16 17.69
C ALA A 215 8.11 21.27 17.62
N ALA A 216 6.91 20.95 17.09
CA ALA A 216 5.77 21.86 17.04
C ALA A 216 5.26 22.23 18.44
N ALA A 217 5.18 21.25 19.34
CA ALA A 217 4.75 21.48 20.73
C ALA A 217 5.73 22.35 21.50
N SER A 218 7.04 22.18 21.30
CA SER A 218 8.10 22.97 21.95
C SER A 218 8.21 24.40 21.42
N GLY A 219 7.85 24.62 20.16
CA GLY A 219 7.95 25.92 19.47
C GLY A 219 6.84 26.90 19.78
N ASN A 220 5.90 26.58 20.69
CA ASN A 220 4.74 27.43 21.03
C ASN A 220 3.89 27.85 19.81
N THR A 221 3.93 27.12 18.74
CA THR A 221 3.21 27.40 17.50
C THR A 221 1.78 26.85 17.66
N LEU A 222 0.86 27.68 18.15
CA LEU A 222 -0.55 27.39 18.41
C LEU A 222 -1.37 26.92 17.20
N THR A 223 -0.75 26.74 16.05
CA THR A 223 -1.41 26.29 14.80
C THR A 223 -1.86 24.82 14.86
N TYR A 224 -1.47 24.09 15.91
CA TYR A 224 -1.71 22.66 16.05
C TYR A 224 -3.05 22.27 16.69
N VAL A 225 -3.77 23.23 17.25
CA VAL A 225 -4.87 22.92 18.19
C VAL A 225 -6.26 22.89 17.54
N SER A 226 -6.41 23.27 16.29
CA SER A 226 -7.75 23.50 15.73
C SER A 226 -8.22 22.54 14.64
N ALA A 227 -7.44 21.53 14.24
CA ALA A 227 -7.92 20.51 13.33
C ALA A 227 -7.45 19.13 13.77
N PRO A 228 -8.35 18.17 13.96
CA PRO A 228 -7.93 16.82 14.30
C PRO A 228 -7.12 16.23 13.14
N LEU A 229 -5.87 15.87 13.40
CA LEU A 229 -5.08 14.91 12.63
C LEU A 229 -4.53 15.33 11.25
N GLN A 230 -4.55 16.58 10.84
CA GLN A 230 -3.85 16.97 9.60
C GLN A 230 -2.55 17.70 9.90
N MET A 231 -1.44 16.96 9.88
CA MET A 231 -0.13 17.58 9.91
C MET A 231 0.12 18.36 8.62
N THR A 232 0.60 19.59 8.75
CA THR A 232 0.95 20.42 7.58
C THR A 232 2.28 21.13 7.82
N TYR A 233 3.14 21.18 6.81
CA TYR A 233 4.38 21.94 6.80
C TYR A 233 4.36 22.94 5.66
N LEU A 234 4.47 24.23 5.95
CA LEU A 234 4.37 25.34 4.97
C LEU A 234 3.13 25.27 4.05
N GLY A 235 2.02 24.73 4.55
CA GLY A 235 0.80 24.51 3.78
C GLY A 235 0.81 23.27 2.88
N ILE A 236 1.79 22.40 3.02
CA ILE A 236 1.88 21.11 2.36
C ILE A 236 1.39 20.05 3.33
N LYS A 237 0.57 19.12 2.87
CA LYS A 237 0.06 18.02 3.70
C LYS A 237 1.19 17.04 4.02
N VAL A 238 1.36 16.74 5.30
CA VAL A 238 2.27 15.68 5.80
C VAL A 238 1.45 14.44 6.09
N ILE A 239 1.88 13.31 5.57
CA ILE A 239 1.19 12.01 5.72
C ILE A 239 2.17 11.03 6.35
N VAL A 240 1.71 10.36 7.41
CA VAL A 240 2.47 9.30 8.07
C VAL A 240 2.24 7.99 7.31
N CYS A 241 3.32 7.33 6.92
CA CYS A 241 3.28 6.03 6.27
C CYS A 241 3.89 5.00 7.24
N GLU A 242 3.07 4.07 7.72
CA GLU A 242 3.47 3.11 8.77
C GLU A 242 4.54 2.11 8.28
N GLY A 243 4.48 1.72 7.01
CA GLY A 243 5.47 0.80 6.40
C GLY A 243 6.82 1.44 6.07
N MET A 244 6.98 2.76 6.24
CA MET A 244 8.21 3.47 5.91
C MET A 244 9.27 3.26 6.99
N PRO A 245 10.54 2.94 6.61
CA PRO A 245 11.62 2.78 7.58
C PRO A 245 11.93 4.09 8.30
N ASP A 246 12.49 3.99 9.50
CA ASP A 246 12.82 5.13 10.34
C ASP A 246 13.71 6.16 9.64
N ASN A 247 13.52 7.43 9.98
CA ASN A 247 14.25 8.57 9.44
C ASN A 247 14.09 8.77 7.93
N THR A 248 12.98 8.33 7.36
CA THR A 248 12.71 8.49 5.94
C THR A 248 11.66 9.55 5.70
N ILE A 249 11.89 10.39 4.69
CA ILE A 249 10.97 11.43 4.21
C ILE A 249 10.98 11.42 2.69
N VAL A 250 9.80 11.39 2.08
CA VAL A 250 9.64 11.47 0.64
C VAL A 250 8.65 12.58 0.29
N ALA A 251 9.11 13.58 -0.43
CA ALA A 251 8.26 14.66 -0.94
C ALA A 251 8.10 14.55 -2.45
N SER A 252 6.87 14.48 -2.92
CA SER A 252 6.53 14.43 -4.35
C SER A 252 5.11 14.91 -4.58
N LEU A 253 4.73 15.15 -5.83
CA LEU A 253 3.33 15.29 -6.18
C LEU A 253 2.60 13.97 -5.89
N LYS A 254 1.30 14.06 -5.63
CA LYS A 254 0.45 12.89 -5.38
C LYS A 254 0.53 11.87 -6.51
N ASP A 255 0.50 12.36 -7.76
CA ASP A 255 0.44 11.51 -8.94
C ASP A 255 1.78 10.89 -9.36
N ASP A 256 2.90 11.33 -8.74
CA ASP A 256 4.23 10.81 -9.06
C ASP A 256 4.50 9.42 -8.48
N LEU A 257 3.86 9.07 -7.37
CA LEU A 257 3.93 7.72 -6.82
C LEU A 257 2.71 6.92 -7.25
N ILE A 258 2.95 5.81 -7.94
CA ILE A 258 1.92 4.93 -8.47
C ILE A 258 1.79 3.68 -7.62
N TYR A 259 0.55 3.36 -7.27
CA TYR A 259 0.16 2.11 -6.65
C TYR A 259 -0.77 1.35 -7.59
N ALA A 260 -0.25 0.29 -8.19
CA ALA A 260 -1.00 -0.58 -9.11
C ALA A 260 -1.50 -1.81 -8.35
N PHE A 261 -2.75 -2.18 -8.53
CA PHE A 261 -3.34 -3.34 -7.88
C PHE A 261 -4.48 -3.93 -8.71
N ASP A 262 -4.81 -5.20 -8.42
CA ASP A 262 -5.95 -5.89 -9.04
C ASP A 262 -7.14 -5.85 -8.06
N ALA A 263 -7.98 -4.79 -8.16
CA ALA A 263 -9.12 -4.57 -7.28
C ALA A 263 -10.34 -5.44 -7.63
N GLU A 264 -10.41 -5.93 -8.85
CA GLU A 264 -11.42 -6.89 -9.25
C GLU A 264 -10.98 -8.29 -8.82
N GLY A 265 -10.96 -8.49 -7.49
CA GLY A 265 -10.79 -9.82 -6.95
C GLY A 265 -11.86 -10.73 -7.50
N ASP A 266 -11.46 -11.63 -8.37
CA ASP A 266 -12.28 -12.75 -8.72
C ASP A 266 -12.71 -13.40 -7.39
N ALA A 267 -14.00 -13.43 -7.08
CA ALA A 267 -14.53 -14.08 -5.86
C ALA A 267 -13.98 -15.51 -5.71
N LYS A 268 -13.54 -16.12 -6.81
CA LYS A 268 -12.82 -17.39 -6.88
C LYS A 268 -11.39 -17.34 -6.32
N ALA A 269 -10.80 -16.17 -6.14
CA ALA A 269 -9.46 -16.03 -5.56
C ALA A 269 -9.46 -16.16 -4.03
N LEU A 270 -10.61 -15.94 -3.38
CA LEU A 270 -10.82 -16.16 -1.96
C LEU A 270 -11.37 -17.57 -1.73
N LYS A 271 -10.63 -18.40 -1.02
CA LYS A 271 -11.02 -19.76 -0.70
C LYS A 271 -10.84 -20.02 0.79
N ALA A 272 -11.86 -20.63 1.38
CA ALA A 272 -11.77 -21.22 2.71
C ALA A 272 -12.25 -22.66 2.63
N VAL A 273 -11.52 -23.56 3.25
CA VAL A 273 -11.83 -25.00 3.25
C VAL A 273 -11.75 -25.53 4.68
N ASN A 274 -12.83 -26.13 5.14
CA ASN A 274 -12.83 -26.91 6.37
C ASN A 274 -12.22 -28.30 6.10
N LEU A 275 -11.09 -28.59 6.73
CA LEU A 275 -10.39 -29.86 6.54
C LEU A 275 -11.00 -31.00 7.36
N THR A 276 -11.81 -30.70 8.37
CA THR A 276 -12.51 -31.72 9.15
C THR A 276 -13.39 -32.61 8.27
N ASP A 277 -14.07 -31.99 7.29
CA ASP A 277 -15.00 -32.70 6.41
C ASP A 277 -14.30 -33.42 5.26
N THR A 278 -13.04 -33.07 4.96
CA THR A 278 -12.29 -33.60 3.81
C THR A 278 -11.22 -34.61 4.19
N VAL A 279 -10.42 -34.31 5.22
CA VAL A 279 -9.25 -35.09 5.64
C VAL A 279 -9.29 -35.46 7.14
N ALA A 280 -10.37 -35.14 7.85
CA ALA A 280 -10.55 -35.32 9.29
C ALA A 280 -9.50 -34.59 10.15
N GLU A 281 -8.92 -33.50 9.66
CA GLU A 281 -8.03 -32.61 10.40
C GLU A 281 -8.83 -31.43 10.96
N PRO A 282 -8.68 -31.07 12.25
CA PRO A 282 -9.47 -30.00 12.87
C PRO A 282 -8.92 -28.59 12.48
N TYR A 283 -8.79 -28.33 11.18
CA TYR A 283 -8.27 -27.07 10.67
C TYR A 283 -9.16 -26.44 9.62
N ILE A 284 -9.22 -25.11 9.65
CA ILE A 284 -9.77 -24.29 8.57
C ILE A 284 -8.60 -23.64 7.84
N ARG A 285 -8.44 -23.90 6.55
CA ARG A 285 -7.45 -23.26 5.69
C ARG A 285 -8.10 -22.20 4.80
N THR A 286 -7.49 -21.03 4.76
CA THR A 286 -7.92 -19.93 3.92
C THR A 286 -6.79 -19.51 2.99
N ARG A 287 -7.17 -19.04 1.81
CA ARG A 287 -6.25 -18.50 0.81
C ARG A 287 -6.88 -17.29 0.13
N ALA A 288 -6.12 -16.19 0.07
CA ALA A 288 -6.44 -15.02 -0.72
C ALA A 288 -5.29 -14.75 -1.70
N ASN A 289 -5.60 -14.52 -2.96
CA ASN A 289 -4.61 -14.07 -3.93
C ASN A 289 -4.72 -12.55 -4.08
N VAL A 290 -3.58 -11.87 -3.98
CA VAL A 290 -3.45 -10.43 -3.97
C VAL A 290 -2.40 -10.03 -4.99
N LYS A 291 -2.55 -8.91 -5.67
CA LYS A 291 -1.55 -8.39 -6.60
C LYS A 291 -1.31 -6.92 -6.32
N ALA A 292 -0.05 -6.54 -6.21
CA ALA A 292 0.34 -5.15 -6.04
C ALA A 292 1.63 -4.84 -6.79
N GLY A 293 1.79 -3.58 -7.20
CA GLY A 293 3.00 -3.08 -7.83
C GLY A 293 3.21 -1.61 -7.49
N PHE A 294 4.46 -1.21 -7.29
CA PHE A 294 4.85 0.10 -6.80
C PHE A 294 5.81 0.76 -7.78
N PHE A 295 5.50 1.99 -8.18
CA PHE A 295 6.26 2.71 -9.22
C PHE A 295 6.26 4.21 -8.95
N HIS A 296 7.15 4.92 -9.63
CA HIS A 296 7.16 6.38 -9.67
C HIS A 296 7.27 6.85 -11.12
N THR A 297 6.80 8.08 -11.40
CA THR A 297 6.77 8.61 -12.77
C THR A 297 7.91 9.58 -13.03
N ASN A 298 7.97 10.69 -12.31
CA ASN A 298 8.88 11.78 -12.60
C ASN A 298 9.96 11.90 -11.50
N PRO A 299 11.07 11.14 -11.61
CA PRO A 299 12.08 11.14 -10.56
C PRO A 299 12.64 12.54 -10.25
N GLU A 300 12.76 13.42 -11.26
CA GLU A 300 13.21 14.81 -11.07
C GLU A 300 12.28 15.66 -10.19
N GLN A 301 11.03 15.24 -9.99
CA GLN A 301 10.02 15.93 -9.19
C GLN A 301 9.89 15.36 -7.78
N ILE A 302 10.75 14.43 -7.41
CA ILE A 302 10.73 13.74 -6.12
C ILE A 302 11.97 14.14 -5.32
N SER A 303 11.78 14.43 -4.04
CA SER A 303 12.88 14.69 -3.10
C SER A 303 12.82 13.66 -1.98
N VAL A 304 13.97 13.06 -1.68
CA VAL A 304 14.08 11.95 -0.73
C VAL A 304 15.11 12.27 0.34
N TRP A 305 14.75 11.99 1.59
CA TRP A 305 15.66 11.89 2.72
C TRP A 305 15.55 10.45 3.25
N SER A 306 16.52 9.64 2.94
CA SER A 306 16.58 8.24 3.37
C SER A 306 18.01 7.73 3.33
N LYS A 307 18.33 6.71 4.12
CA LYS A 307 19.47 5.84 3.80
C LYS A 307 19.00 4.90 2.70
N CYS A 308 19.64 4.95 1.55
CA CYS A 308 19.49 3.86 0.59
C CYS A 308 20.05 2.60 1.23
N PHE A 309 19.42 1.48 0.95
CA PHE A 309 19.88 0.18 1.42
C PHE A 309 21.27 -0.09 0.82
N ASP A 310 22.29 -0.20 1.70
CA ASP A 310 23.66 -0.58 1.36
C ASP A 310 23.75 -2.10 1.13
#